data_91bfac381b2f279163d76e441098224b
#
_entry.id   91bfac381b2f279163d76e441098224b
#
_cell.length_a   1.000
_cell.length_b   1.000
_cell.length_c   1.000
_cell.angle_alpha   90.00
_cell.angle_beta   90.00
_cell.angle_gamma   90.00
#
_symmetry.space_group_name_H-M   'P 1'
#
loop_
_entity.id
_entity.type
_entity.pdbx_description
1 polymer ?
#
loop_
_entity_poly.entity_id
_entity_poly.type
_entity_poly.pdbx_seq_one_letter_code
_entity_poly.pdbx_strand_id
1 'polypeptide(L)' 'MSSKLSYYICLVTKNGKTEEYGYGLPYKEIMEEVWEHYDNGADAVVMEMITEEQFNDRLPKPY' A
#
# COMPACT_ATOMS: atom_id res chain seq x y z
N MET A 1 -21.04 -1.88 13.91
CA MET A 1 -19.64 -2.18 14.12
C MET A 1 -18.73 -1.37 13.21
N SER A 2 -17.82 -0.66 13.77
CA SER A 2 -16.99 0.21 12.95
C SER A 2 -15.82 -0.58 12.36
N SER A 3 -15.48 -0.26 11.13
CA SER A 3 -14.33 -0.86 10.51
C SER A 3 -13.08 -0.17 11.01
N LYS A 4 -12.10 -0.98 11.31
CA LYS A 4 -10.83 -0.46 11.72
C LYS A 4 -9.97 -0.23 10.50
N LEU A 5 -9.36 0.92 10.42
CA LEU A 5 -8.39 1.17 9.37
C LEU A 5 -7.17 0.29 9.58
N SER A 6 -6.73 -0.33 8.52
CA SER A 6 -5.48 -1.07 8.51
C SER A 6 -4.46 -0.25 7.75
N TYR A 7 -3.22 -0.36 8.17
CA TYR A 7 -2.14 0.38 7.52
C TYR A 7 -1.20 -0.61 6.86
N TYR A 8 -0.96 -0.39 5.58
CA TYR A 8 -0.17 -1.31 4.77
C TYR A 8 0.83 -0.56 3.93
N ILE A 9 1.91 -1.24 3.64
CA ILE A 9 2.86 -0.77 2.66
C ILE A 9 2.87 -1.78 1.53
N CYS A 10 2.84 -1.29 0.31
CA CYS A 10 2.90 -2.15 -0.87
C CYS A 10 4.20 -1.85 -1.60
N LEU A 11 4.96 -2.90 -1.84
CA LEU A 11 6.17 -2.79 -2.65
C LEU A 11 5.81 -3.23 -4.05
N VAL A 12 5.76 -2.29 -4.96
CA VAL A 12 5.33 -2.53 -6.33
C VAL A 12 6.55 -2.54 -7.24
N THR A 13 6.76 -3.66 -7.91
CA THR A 13 7.87 -3.80 -8.85
C THR A 13 7.33 -3.69 -10.27
N LYS A 14 7.92 -2.80 -11.03
CA LYS A 14 7.52 -2.59 -12.41
C LYS A 14 8.74 -2.22 -13.22
N ASN A 15 8.99 -2.95 -14.30
CA ASN A 15 10.12 -2.69 -15.19
C ASN A 15 11.46 -2.68 -14.44
N GLY A 16 11.60 -3.57 -13.48
CA GLY A 16 12.84 -3.69 -12.73
C GLY A 16 13.01 -2.67 -11.62
N LYS A 17 12.00 -1.82 -11.41
CA LYS A 17 12.05 -0.83 -10.34
C LYS A 17 11.01 -1.15 -9.29
N THR A 18 11.39 -0.99 -8.04
CA THR A 18 10.48 -1.22 -6.93
C THR A 18 10.18 0.10 -6.25
N GLU A 19 8.89 0.39 -6.09
CA GLU A 19 8.45 1.60 -5.41
C GLU A 19 7.58 1.24 -4.23
N GLU A 20 7.60 2.11 -3.25
CA GLU A 20 6.89 1.89 -2.00
C GLU A 20 5.66 2.79 -1.95
N TYR A 21 4.50 2.18 -1.66
CA TYR A 21 3.25 2.91 -1.52
C TYR A 21 2.64 2.59 -0.16
N GLY A 22 2.15 3.60 0.52
CA GLY A 22 1.51 3.41 1.81
C GLY A 22 0.02 3.66 1.73
N TYR A 23 -0.76 2.79 2.33
CA TYR A 23 -2.21 2.90 2.32
C TYR A 23 -2.76 2.74 3.74
N GLY A 24 -3.64 3.64 4.12
CA GLY A 24 -4.38 3.51 5.37
C GLY A 24 -5.84 3.29 5.06
N LEU A 25 -6.16 2.06 4.67
CA LEU A 25 -7.50 1.71 4.22
C LEU A 25 -7.94 0.41 4.87
N PRO A 26 -9.26 0.17 4.93
CA PRO A 26 -9.73 -1.15 5.36
C PRO A 26 -9.13 -2.22 4.47
N TYR A 27 -8.90 -3.38 5.04
CA TYR A 27 -8.24 -4.46 4.32
C TYR A 27 -8.88 -4.74 2.95
N LYS A 28 -10.18 -4.68 2.91
CA LYS A 28 -10.90 -4.96 1.67
C LYS A 28 -10.47 -4.01 0.55
N GLU A 29 -10.29 -2.73 0.90
CA GLU A 29 -9.91 -1.75 -0.10
C GLU A 29 -8.44 -1.83 -0.44
N ILE A 30 -7.62 -2.31 0.50
CA ILE A 30 -6.21 -2.54 0.21
C ILE A 30 -6.07 -3.57 -0.90
N MET A 31 -6.89 -4.61 -0.86
CA MET A 31 -6.83 -5.61 -1.90
C MET A 31 -7.16 -5.04 -3.27
N GLU A 32 -8.08 -4.08 -3.30
CA GLU A 32 -8.41 -3.43 -4.55
C GLU A 32 -7.23 -2.62 -5.08
N GLU A 33 -6.49 -1.98 -4.17
CA GLU A 33 -5.30 -1.24 -4.56
C GLU A 33 -4.25 -2.16 -5.17
N VAL A 34 -4.09 -3.34 -4.59
CA VAL A 34 -3.15 -4.33 -5.11
C VAL A 34 -3.52 -4.71 -6.54
N TRP A 35 -4.79 -4.99 -6.76
CA TRP A 35 -5.26 -5.35 -8.10
C TRP A 35 -5.09 -4.21 -9.09
N GLU A 36 -5.28 -3.00 -8.62
CA GLU A 36 -5.10 -1.83 -9.48
C GLU A 36 -3.66 -1.69 -9.94
N HIS A 37 -2.72 -1.97 -9.05
CA HIS A 37 -1.31 -1.95 -9.44
C HIS A 37 -1.02 -2.98 -10.52
N TYR A 38 -1.59 -4.18 -10.39
CA TYR A 38 -1.41 -5.19 -11.42
C TYR A 38 -2.04 -4.77 -12.74
N ASP A 39 -3.19 -4.13 -12.67
CA ASP A 39 -3.84 -3.64 -13.88
C ASP A 39 -3.01 -2.57 -14.58
N ASN A 40 -2.22 -1.85 -13.82
CA ASN A 40 -1.35 -0.81 -14.37
C ASN A 40 0.00 -1.34 -14.83
N GLY A 41 0.17 -2.65 -14.82
CA GLY A 41 1.35 -3.26 -15.37
C GLY A 41 2.42 -3.65 -14.37
N ALA A 42 2.08 -3.74 -13.10
CA ALA A 42 3.04 -4.15 -12.10
C ALA A 42 3.44 -5.61 -12.33
N ASP A 43 4.71 -5.90 -12.18
CA ASP A 43 5.21 -7.26 -12.29
C ASP A 43 5.01 -8.04 -11.00
N ALA A 44 5.09 -7.35 -9.88
CA ALA A 44 4.90 -7.97 -8.58
C ALA A 44 4.44 -6.92 -7.57
N VAL A 45 3.61 -7.34 -6.64
CA VAL A 45 3.18 -6.47 -5.55
C VAL A 45 3.28 -7.26 -4.26
N VAL A 46 4.05 -6.75 -3.32
CA VAL A 46 4.19 -7.35 -2.00
C VAL A 46 3.51 -6.42 -0.99
N MET A 47 2.60 -6.97 -0.21
CA MET A 47 1.85 -6.19 0.76
C MET A 47 2.27 -6.58 2.17
N GLU A 48 2.53 -5.58 2.99
CA GLU A 48 2.99 -5.80 4.34
C GLU A 48 2.18 -4.94 5.30
N MET A 49 1.73 -5.53 6.40
CA MET A 49 0.99 -4.77 7.40
C MET A 49 1.97 -4.00 8.27
N ILE A 50 1.67 -2.75 8.51
CA ILE A 50 2.51 -1.89 9.34
C ILE A 50 1.64 -1.19 10.37
N THR A 51 2.30 -0.56 11.34
CA THR A 51 1.58 0.21 12.35
C THR A 51 1.25 1.59 11.80
N GLU A 52 0.32 2.26 12.47
CA GLU A 52 -0.03 3.61 12.10
C GLU A 52 1.18 4.53 12.15
N GLU A 53 2.01 4.35 13.13
CA GLU A 53 3.23 5.15 13.28
C GLU A 53 4.17 4.95 12.11
N GLN A 54 4.36 3.70 11.72
CA GLN A 54 5.21 3.39 10.57
C GLN A 54 4.63 3.92 9.28
N PHE A 55 3.32 3.87 9.16
CA PHE A 55 2.64 4.41 8.00
C PHE A 55 2.89 5.91 7.86
N ASN A 56 2.75 6.63 8.96
CA ASN A 56 2.96 8.07 8.96
C ASN A 56 4.39 8.45 8.64
N ASP A 57 5.34 7.61 9.06
CA ASP A 57 6.74 7.86 8.78
C ASP A 57 7.09 7.67 7.31
N ARG A 58 6.35 6.81 6.64
CA ARG A 58 6.67 6.48 5.26
C ARG A 58 6.01 7.41 4.25
N LEU A 59 4.93 8.04 4.64
CA LEU A 59 4.24 8.95 3.74
C LEU A 59 5.08 10.20 3.53
N PRO A 60 5.16 10.69 2.30
CA PRO A 60 5.80 11.98 2.09
C PRO A 60 5.01 13.04 2.81
N LYS A 61 5.70 13.95 3.43
CA LYS A 61 5.04 15.05 4.11
C LYS A 61 4.55 16.03 3.05
N PRO A 62 3.27 16.24 2.95
CA PRO A 62 2.76 17.11 1.91
C PRO A 62 3.05 18.58 2.16
N TYR A 63 3.46 18.90 3.34
CA TYR A 63 3.71 20.30 3.65
C TYR A 63 4.66 20.44 4.80
#